data_cee51be49443de988ed5226f7dceb903
#
_entry.id   cee51be49443de988ed5226f7dceb903
#
_cell.length_a   1.000
_cell.length_b   1.000
_cell.length_c   1.000
_cell.angle_alpha   90.00
_cell.angle_beta   90.00
_cell.angle_gamma   90.00
#
_symmetry.space_group_name_H-M   'P 1'
#
loop_
_entity.id
_entity.type
_entity.pdbx_description
1 polymer ?
#
loop_
_entity_poly.entity_id
_entity_poly.type
_entity_poly.pdbx_seq_one_letter_code
_entity_poly.pdbx_strand_id
1 'polypeptide(L)'
;MATIAPRFKVFISKLCPDVPEFSAKASEQIFDGQGNLRMSLPANFALRGDNFRQEIDMTAMPQIPPEQRKAMEFLKLDKLTLITRVDRKRVYLVFSGIHAYLEFPLSETFLNELNVQSTAVNLQKTKIGTETINGHACTKIKVTASEPNKPTEEGILWCAADLQQLPIKIESIGKDRMLRIEFQDVQIAKPNASLFEVPADYVRLSNSKDILPYATAKQRDAKSAAPK
;
A
#
# COMPACT_ATOMS: atom_id res chain seq x y z
N MET A 1 1.25 13.28 2.91
CA MET A 1 0.44 12.05 2.99
C MET A 1 1.33 10.97 3.58
N ALA A 2 0.99 10.42 4.75
CA ALA A 2 1.67 9.24 5.26
C ALA A 2 1.11 8.04 4.49
N THR A 3 1.86 7.54 3.53
CA THR A 3 1.52 6.30 2.81
C THR A 3 1.70 5.12 3.76
N ILE A 4 0.66 4.33 3.94
CA ILE A 4 0.62 3.16 4.83
C ILE A 4 1.50 2.04 4.27
N ALA A 5 1.62 1.95 2.95
CA ALA A 5 2.38 0.94 2.23
C ALA A 5 3.83 0.72 2.70
N PRO A 6 4.65 1.75 2.96
CA PRO A 6 5.99 1.54 3.47
C PRO A 6 6.01 0.83 4.83
N ARG A 7 5.11 1.22 5.74
CA ARG A 7 5.02 0.58 7.07
C ARG A 7 4.56 -0.88 6.99
N PHE A 8 3.66 -1.19 6.05
CA PHE A 8 3.22 -2.56 5.80
C PHE A 8 4.40 -3.46 5.41
N LYS A 9 5.25 -3.03 4.46
CA LYS A 9 6.42 -3.83 4.04
C LYS A 9 7.37 -4.08 5.21
N VAL A 10 7.69 -3.04 6.00
CA VAL A 10 8.54 -3.17 7.19
C VAL A 10 7.92 -4.15 8.18
N PHE A 11 6.64 -4.03 8.43
CA PHE A 11 5.90 -4.91 9.33
C PHE A 11 5.94 -6.36 8.83
N ILE A 12 5.61 -6.59 7.55
CA ILE A 12 5.60 -7.93 6.95
C ILE A 12 7.01 -8.54 6.89
N SER A 13 8.03 -7.80 6.48
CA SER A 13 9.39 -8.34 6.38
C SER A 13 9.96 -8.74 7.75
N LYS A 14 9.56 -8.06 8.82
CA LYS A 14 9.93 -8.44 10.19
C LYS A 14 9.15 -9.65 10.71
N LEU A 15 7.87 -9.72 10.38
CA LEU A 15 6.97 -10.75 10.89
C LEU A 15 6.99 -12.03 10.07
N CYS A 16 7.18 -11.92 8.77
CA CYS A 16 7.13 -13.02 7.82
C CYS A 16 8.27 -12.85 6.82
N PRO A 17 9.52 -13.20 7.17
CA PRO A 17 10.69 -12.98 6.30
C PRO A 17 10.57 -13.74 4.98
N ASP A 18 9.83 -14.85 4.95
CA ASP A 18 9.64 -15.73 3.81
C ASP A 18 8.34 -15.46 3.05
N VAL A 19 7.82 -14.22 3.09
CA VAL A 19 6.62 -13.86 2.32
C VAL A 19 6.87 -14.08 0.83
N PRO A 20 6.02 -14.90 0.16
CA PRO A 20 6.16 -15.15 -1.26
C PRO A 20 5.94 -13.88 -2.10
N GLU A 21 6.44 -13.88 -3.32
CA GLU A 21 6.05 -12.88 -4.32
C GLU A 21 4.60 -13.14 -4.73
N PHE A 22 3.76 -12.10 -4.75
CA PHE A 22 2.32 -12.26 -5.01
C PHE A 22 1.67 -11.00 -5.57
N SER A 23 0.47 -11.16 -6.10
CA SER A 23 -0.47 -10.07 -6.36
C SER A 23 -1.82 -10.35 -5.69
N ALA A 24 -2.54 -9.29 -5.35
CA ALA A 24 -3.83 -9.39 -4.68
C ALA A 24 -4.65 -8.10 -4.81
N LYS A 25 -5.94 -8.16 -4.56
CA LYS A 25 -6.71 -6.99 -4.14
C LYS A 25 -6.44 -6.74 -2.67
N ALA A 26 -6.14 -5.50 -2.32
CA ALA A 26 -5.87 -5.08 -0.94
C ALA A 26 -6.93 -4.08 -0.48
N SER A 27 -7.31 -4.15 0.78
CA SER A 27 -8.10 -3.13 1.47
C SER A 27 -7.35 -2.72 2.73
N GLU A 28 -6.93 -1.46 2.78
CA GLU A 28 -6.33 -0.86 3.96
C GLU A 28 -7.36 0.01 4.66
N GLN A 29 -7.60 -0.23 5.94
CA GLN A 29 -8.62 0.44 6.73
C GLN A 29 -8.03 0.99 8.01
N ILE A 30 -8.38 2.21 8.35
CA ILE A 30 -8.03 2.85 9.63
C ILE A 30 -9.31 3.08 10.43
N PHE A 31 -9.31 2.57 11.64
CA PHE A 31 -10.36 2.78 12.63
C PHE A 31 -9.84 3.67 13.76
N ASP A 32 -10.72 4.49 14.33
CA ASP A 32 -10.42 5.24 15.56
C ASP A 32 -10.49 4.33 16.81
N GLY A 33 -10.16 4.90 17.97
CA GLY A 33 -10.21 4.18 19.25
C GLY A 33 -11.61 3.72 19.69
N GLN A 34 -12.67 4.18 19.00
CA GLN A 34 -14.06 3.77 19.21
C GLN A 34 -14.51 2.70 18.20
N GLY A 35 -13.64 2.28 17.28
CA GLY A 35 -13.94 1.29 16.25
C GLY A 35 -14.64 1.86 15.01
N ASN A 36 -14.76 3.19 14.86
CA ASN A 36 -15.35 3.77 13.67
C ASN A 36 -14.33 3.81 12.53
N LEU A 37 -14.78 3.41 11.34
CA LEU A 37 -13.95 3.50 10.12
C LEU A 37 -13.70 4.97 9.75
N ARG A 38 -12.43 5.37 9.70
CA ARG A 38 -11.98 6.72 9.36
C ARG A 38 -11.42 6.82 7.95
N MET A 39 -10.81 5.75 7.48
CA MET A 39 -10.24 5.71 6.13
C MET A 39 -10.37 4.29 5.58
N SER A 40 -10.66 4.19 4.30
CA SER A 40 -10.57 2.95 3.54
C SER A 40 -9.84 3.23 2.23
N LEU A 41 -8.87 2.39 1.90
CA LEU A 41 -8.03 2.50 0.72
C LEU A 41 -8.04 1.15 -0.02
N PRO A 42 -8.98 0.94 -0.96
CA PRO A 42 -8.93 -0.21 -1.83
C PRO A 42 -7.83 -0.05 -2.88
N ALA A 43 -7.07 -1.10 -3.14
CA ALA A 43 -5.97 -1.08 -4.09
C ALA A 43 -5.74 -2.46 -4.73
N ASN A 44 -5.18 -2.49 -5.94
CA ASN A 44 -4.49 -3.68 -6.44
C ASN A 44 -3.05 -3.63 -5.94
N PHE A 45 -2.58 -4.72 -5.36
CA PHE A 45 -1.27 -4.84 -4.76
C PHE A 45 -0.42 -5.87 -5.48
N ALA A 46 0.87 -5.60 -5.62
CA ALA A 46 1.86 -6.57 -6.09
C ALA A 46 3.16 -6.42 -5.31
N LEU A 47 3.76 -7.56 -4.95
CA LEU A 47 5.05 -7.67 -4.28
C LEU A 47 6.00 -8.52 -5.12
N ARG A 48 7.19 -7.97 -5.42
CA ARG A 48 8.27 -8.68 -6.11
C ARG A 48 9.61 -8.35 -5.43
N GLY A 49 10.18 -9.34 -4.75
CA GLY A 49 11.31 -9.10 -3.85
C GLY A 49 10.97 -8.01 -2.84
N ASP A 50 11.79 -6.96 -2.78
CA ASP A 50 11.54 -5.83 -1.90
C ASP A 50 10.72 -4.71 -2.54
N ASN A 51 10.41 -4.82 -3.83
CA ASN A 51 9.65 -3.81 -4.54
C ASN A 51 8.15 -4.09 -4.42
N PHE A 52 7.36 -3.05 -4.26
CA PHE A 52 5.92 -3.18 -4.21
C PHE A 52 5.21 -2.10 -5.02
N ARG A 53 4.03 -2.46 -5.49
CA ARG A 53 3.14 -1.61 -6.28
C ARG A 53 1.76 -1.62 -5.66
N GLN A 54 1.14 -0.45 -5.61
CA GLN A 54 -0.28 -0.28 -5.27
C GLN A 54 -0.95 0.55 -6.34
N GLU A 55 -2.02 0.04 -6.91
CA GLU A 55 -2.91 0.80 -7.80
C GLU A 55 -4.17 1.16 -7.04
N ILE A 56 -4.40 2.44 -6.86
CA ILE A 56 -5.46 2.99 -6.04
C ILE A 56 -6.50 3.65 -6.93
N ASP A 57 -7.75 3.24 -6.78
CA ASP A 57 -8.88 3.98 -7.31
C ASP A 57 -9.33 5.00 -6.29
N MET A 58 -9.00 6.27 -6.53
CA MET A 58 -9.34 7.35 -5.61
C MET A 58 -10.85 7.56 -5.51
N THR A 59 -11.63 7.20 -6.53
CA THR A 59 -13.10 7.34 -6.52
C THR A 59 -13.78 6.27 -5.68
N ALA A 60 -13.12 5.14 -5.46
CA ALA A 60 -13.61 4.07 -4.57
C ALA A 60 -13.37 4.36 -3.08
N MET A 61 -12.69 5.46 -2.73
CA MET A 61 -12.42 5.83 -1.35
C MET A 61 -13.65 6.52 -0.73
N PRO A 62 -14.30 5.94 0.30
CA PRO A 62 -15.57 6.46 0.85
C PRO A 62 -15.42 7.85 1.48
N GLN A 63 -14.22 8.20 1.97
CA GLN A 63 -13.93 9.50 2.57
C GLN A 63 -13.80 10.65 1.56
N ILE A 64 -13.76 10.39 0.25
CA ILE A 64 -13.70 11.44 -0.77
C ILE A 64 -15.13 11.87 -1.13
N PRO A 65 -15.49 13.16 -0.97
CA PRO A 65 -16.80 13.67 -1.32
C PRO A 65 -17.15 13.46 -2.80
N PRO A 66 -18.44 13.25 -3.15
CA PRO A 66 -18.87 12.98 -4.53
C PRO A 66 -18.40 14.02 -5.55
N GLU A 67 -18.39 15.31 -5.17
CA GLU A 67 -17.98 16.40 -6.04
C GLU A 67 -16.47 16.37 -6.34
N GLN A 68 -15.67 16.00 -5.33
CA GLN A 68 -14.23 15.82 -5.51
C GLN A 68 -13.95 14.62 -6.43
N ARG A 69 -14.71 13.52 -6.30
CA ARG A 69 -14.59 12.35 -7.20
C ARG A 69 -14.83 12.76 -8.65
N LYS A 70 -15.93 13.49 -8.93
CA LYS A 70 -16.23 13.99 -10.27
C LYS A 70 -15.12 14.88 -10.82
N ALA A 71 -14.55 15.77 -10.00
CA ALA A 71 -13.44 16.61 -10.40
C ALA A 71 -12.18 15.79 -10.71
N MET A 72 -11.89 14.76 -9.90
CA MET A 72 -10.75 13.86 -10.16
C MET A 72 -10.94 13.05 -11.45
N GLU A 73 -12.13 12.50 -11.68
CA GLU A 73 -12.46 11.79 -12.93
C GLU A 73 -12.34 12.71 -14.14
N PHE A 74 -12.88 13.93 -14.06
CA PHE A 74 -12.78 14.93 -15.13
C PHE A 74 -11.32 15.26 -15.45
N LEU A 75 -10.48 15.42 -14.44
CA LEU A 75 -9.05 15.71 -14.59
C LEU A 75 -8.19 14.48 -14.86
N LYS A 76 -8.79 13.26 -14.88
CA LYS A 76 -8.07 12.00 -15.02
C LYS A 76 -7.04 11.75 -13.91
N LEU A 77 -7.35 12.21 -12.69
CA LEU A 77 -6.55 12.04 -11.48
C LEU A 77 -7.13 10.97 -10.54
N ASP A 78 -8.13 10.25 -10.98
CA ASP A 78 -8.86 9.22 -10.23
C ASP A 78 -8.04 7.93 -10.02
N LYS A 79 -7.04 7.67 -10.85
CA LYS A 79 -6.17 6.49 -10.77
C LYS A 79 -4.76 6.91 -10.36
N LEU A 80 -4.36 6.44 -9.19
CA LEU A 80 -3.02 6.66 -8.65
C LEU A 80 -2.29 5.33 -8.50
N THR A 81 -1.08 5.24 -9.01
CA THR A 81 -0.20 4.11 -8.76
C THR A 81 0.99 4.54 -7.91
N LEU A 82 1.18 3.90 -6.79
CA LEU A 82 2.37 4.00 -5.97
C LEU A 82 3.31 2.85 -6.32
N ILE A 83 4.52 3.16 -6.75
CA ILE A 83 5.58 2.16 -6.99
C ILE A 83 6.73 2.46 -6.04
N THR A 84 7.10 1.50 -5.20
CA THR A 84 8.27 1.59 -4.33
C THR A 84 9.36 0.65 -4.84
N ARG A 85 10.47 1.23 -5.25
CA ARG A 85 11.69 0.56 -5.71
C ARG A 85 12.76 0.68 -4.62
N VAL A 86 12.81 -0.33 -3.76
CA VAL A 86 13.80 -0.37 -2.67
C VAL A 86 15.21 -0.50 -3.24
N ASP A 87 15.38 -1.32 -4.27
CA ASP A 87 16.63 -1.50 -5.01
C ASP A 87 17.20 -0.21 -5.62
N ARG A 88 16.33 0.76 -5.95
CA ARG A 88 16.70 2.09 -6.47
C ARG A 88 16.60 3.20 -5.43
N LYS A 89 16.14 2.89 -4.23
CA LYS A 89 15.86 3.87 -3.15
C LYS A 89 14.90 4.97 -3.61
N ARG A 90 13.83 4.62 -4.35
CA ARG A 90 12.87 5.56 -4.94
C ARG A 90 11.42 5.14 -4.71
N VAL A 91 10.57 6.15 -4.64
CA VAL A 91 9.12 6.03 -4.70
C VAL A 91 8.60 6.85 -5.87
N TYR A 92 7.71 6.27 -6.65
CA TYR A 92 7.04 6.93 -7.75
C TYR A 92 5.55 7.02 -7.45
N LEU A 93 4.97 8.22 -7.61
CA LEU A 93 3.54 8.45 -7.67
C LEU A 93 3.16 8.65 -9.13
N VAL A 94 2.48 7.68 -9.72
CA VAL A 94 2.18 7.64 -11.15
C VAL A 94 0.69 7.93 -11.36
N PHE A 95 0.40 8.95 -12.15
CA PHE A 95 -0.93 9.38 -12.55
C PHE A 95 -1.19 8.94 -13.99
N SER A 96 -1.71 7.73 -14.17
CA SER A 96 -1.86 7.10 -15.47
C SER A 96 -2.79 7.86 -16.42
N GLY A 97 -3.85 8.48 -15.89
CA GLY A 97 -4.81 9.21 -16.70
C GLY A 97 -4.26 10.49 -17.35
N ILE A 98 -3.17 11.04 -16.84
CA ILE A 98 -2.51 12.23 -17.40
C ILE A 98 -1.09 11.93 -17.93
N HIS A 99 -0.64 10.66 -17.89
CA HIS A 99 0.70 10.22 -18.30
C HIS A 99 1.82 11.03 -17.64
N ALA A 100 1.72 11.17 -16.29
CA ALA A 100 2.69 11.93 -15.52
C ALA A 100 3.03 11.21 -14.21
N TYR A 101 4.18 11.54 -13.63
CA TYR A 101 4.59 10.99 -12.35
C TYR A 101 5.42 11.98 -11.53
N LEU A 102 5.45 11.72 -10.23
CA LEU A 102 6.38 12.32 -9.28
C LEU A 102 7.35 11.25 -8.80
N GLU A 103 8.59 11.64 -8.56
CA GLU A 103 9.63 10.79 -8.00
C GLU A 103 10.15 11.37 -6.70
N PHE A 104 10.25 10.52 -5.67
CA PHE A 104 10.77 10.88 -4.37
C PHE A 104 11.87 9.90 -3.94
N PRO A 105 12.89 10.35 -3.21
CA PRO A 105 13.80 9.43 -2.53
C PRO A 105 13.04 8.67 -1.44
N LEU A 106 13.38 7.39 -1.23
CA LEU A 106 13.00 6.69 -0.01
C LEU A 106 13.72 7.34 1.18
N SER A 107 12.99 7.57 2.27
CA SER A 107 13.61 8.15 3.47
C SER A 107 14.64 7.18 4.07
N GLU A 108 15.71 7.71 4.63
CA GLU A 108 16.71 6.92 5.35
C GLU A 108 16.08 6.14 6.51
N THR A 109 15.09 6.75 7.20
CA THR A 109 14.33 6.07 8.26
C THR A 109 13.66 4.81 7.74
N PHE A 110 12.99 4.89 6.56
CA PHE A 110 12.34 3.72 5.97
C PHE A 110 13.35 2.65 5.52
N LEU A 111 14.46 3.06 4.90
CA LEU A 111 15.52 2.14 4.50
C LEU A 111 16.15 1.44 5.71
N ASN A 112 16.37 2.18 6.80
CA ASN A 112 16.86 1.61 8.05
C ASN A 112 15.84 0.65 8.68
N GLU A 113 14.55 0.97 8.61
CA GLU A 113 13.48 0.09 9.07
C GLU A 113 13.38 -1.20 8.24
N LEU A 114 13.63 -1.17 6.93
CA LEU A 114 13.70 -2.36 6.06
C LEU A 114 14.95 -3.20 6.30
N ASN A 115 16.09 -2.53 6.46
CA ASN A 115 17.39 -3.20 6.70
C ASN A 115 17.52 -3.76 8.12
N VAL A 116 16.44 -3.77 8.88
CA VAL A 116 16.51 -4.19 10.29
C VAL A 116 16.76 -5.69 10.43
N GLN A 117 18.01 -6.04 10.37
CA GLN A 117 18.62 -6.86 11.41
C GLN A 117 18.71 -6.04 12.73
N SER A 118 17.64 -5.31 13.07
CA SER A 118 17.56 -4.57 14.33
C SER A 118 17.45 -5.62 15.45
N THR A 119 18.57 -5.95 15.99
CA THR A 119 18.76 -6.73 17.23
C THR A 119 18.01 -6.13 18.43
N ALA A 120 17.39 -4.97 18.26
CA ALA A 120 16.68 -4.24 19.31
C ALA A 120 15.18 -4.56 19.40
N VAL A 121 14.56 -5.15 18.37
CA VAL A 121 13.12 -5.48 18.39
C VAL A 121 12.94 -6.91 18.88
N ASN A 122 12.37 -7.09 20.05
CA ASN A 122 11.95 -8.41 20.53
C ASN A 122 10.54 -8.69 19.99
N LEU A 123 10.43 -9.71 19.11
CA LEU A 123 9.18 -10.16 18.50
C LEU A 123 8.74 -11.46 19.15
N GLN A 124 7.58 -11.43 19.80
CA GLN A 124 6.92 -12.62 20.33
C GLN A 124 5.72 -12.97 19.43
N LYS A 125 5.63 -14.22 19.03
CA LYS A 125 4.54 -14.78 18.23
C LYS A 125 3.84 -15.88 19.02
N THR A 126 2.53 -15.76 19.19
CA THR A 126 1.72 -16.74 19.90
C THR A 126 0.53 -17.14 19.03
N LYS A 127 0.40 -18.44 18.72
CA LYS A 127 -0.81 -18.95 18.07
C LYS A 127 -1.98 -18.84 19.04
N ILE A 128 -3.03 -18.12 18.64
CA ILE A 128 -4.22 -17.87 19.47
C ILE A 128 -5.48 -18.55 18.91
N GLY A 129 -5.38 -19.25 17.78
CA GLY A 129 -6.52 -19.98 17.21
C GLY A 129 -6.38 -20.22 15.72
N THR A 130 -7.51 -20.57 15.12
CA THR A 130 -7.71 -20.70 13.67
C THR A 130 -9.00 -20.02 13.28
N GLU A 131 -9.05 -19.48 12.06
CA GLU A 131 -10.22 -18.79 11.52
C GLU A 131 -10.23 -18.91 9.99
N THR A 132 -11.40 -18.98 9.36
CA THR A 132 -11.50 -18.96 7.91
C THR A 132 -11.67 -17.52 7.44
N ILE A 133 -10.77 -17.03 6.59
CA ILE A 133 -10.79 -15.69 6.01
C ILE A 133 -10.84 -15.82 4.48
N ASN A 134 -11.85 -15.24 3.83
CA ASN A 134 -12.01 -15.28 2.37
C ASN A 134 -11.91 -16.69 1.75
N GLY A 135 -12.40 -17.71 2.47
CA GLY A 135 -12.35 -19.11 2.04
C GLY A 135 -11.05 -19.86 2.39
N HIS A 136 -10.05 -19.19 2.94
CA HIS A 136 -8.76 -19.77 3.33
C HIS A 136 -8.75 -20.13 4.82
N ALA A 137 -8.30 -21.33 5.15
CA ALA A 137 -8.06 -21.73 6.54
C ALA A 137 -6.79 -21.05 7.06
N CYS A 138 -6.95 -20.14 8.03
CA CYS A 138 -5.87 -19.33 8.56
C CYS A 138 -5.48 -19.72 9.98
N THR A 139 -4.18 -19.75 10.26
CA THR A 139 -3.68 -19.70 11.63
C THR A 139 -3.71 -18.27 12.14
N LYS A 140 -4.37 -18.03 13.26
CA LYS A 140 -4.42 -16.72 13.92
C LYS A 140 -3.26 -16.60 14.91
N ILE A 141 -2.42 -15.57 14.70
CA ILE A 141 -1.19 -15.37 15.46
C ILE A 141 -1.22 -13.96 16.07
N LYS A 142 -1.12 -13.89 17.41
CA LYS A 142 -0.84 -12.63 18.10
C LYS A 142 0.66 -12.34 17.99
N VAL A 143 1.00 -11.12 17.64
CA VAL A 143 2.37 -10.62 17.59
C VAL A 143 2.51 -9.46 18.56
N THR A 144 3.56 -9.49 19.34
CA THR A 144 3.94 -8.41 20.25
C THR A 144 5.34 -7.96 19.90
N ALA A 145 5.52 -6.69 19.57
CA ALA A 145 6.81 -6.08 19.26
C ALA A 145 7.19 -5.13 20.39
N SER A 146 8.34 -5.35 21.01
CA SER A 146 8.88 -4.47 22.03
C SER A 146 10.27 -3.99 21.68
N GLU A 147 10.48 -2.68 21.81
CA GLU A 147 11.76 -2.02 21.65
C GLU A 147 12.12 -1.27 22.95
N PRO A 148 13.42 -1.16 23.30
CA PRO A 148 13.82 -0.34 24.43
C PRO A 148 13.31 1.11 24.27
N ASN A 149 12.71 1.65 25.33
CA ASN A 149 12.19 3.02 25.40
C ASN A 149 11.06 3.37 24.41
N LYS A 150 10.39 2.36 23.83
CA LYS A 150 9.19 2.57 23.01
C LYS A 150 8.01 1.79 23.60
N PRO A 151 6.76 2.26 23.37
CA PRO A 151 5.57 1.49 23.71
C PRO A 151 5.59 0.16 22.98
N THR A 152 5.11 -0.88 23.65
CA THR A 152 4.88 -2.18 23.03
C THR A 152 3.78 -2.07 21.99
N GLU A 153 4.04 -2.57 20.80
CA GLU A 153 3.06 -2.65 19.70
C GLU A 153 2.48 -4.05 19.63
N GLU A 154 1.18 -4.15 19.45
CA GLU A 154 0.48 -5.42 19.29
C GLU A 154 -0.20 -5.50 17.94
N GLY A 155 -0.28 -6.73 17.41
CA GLY A 155 -0.98 -7.01 16.18
C GLY A 155 -1.47 -8.44 16.10
N ILE A 156 -2.37 -8.70 15.16
CA ILE A 156 -2.88 -10.02 14.86
C ILE A 156 -2.68 -10.30 13.38
N LEU A 157 -2.19 -11.49 13.06
CA LEU A 157 -2.02 -11.99 11.71
C LEU A 157 -2.94 -13.20 11.50
N TRP A 158 -3.53 -13.29 10.31
CA TRP A 158 -4.22 -14.49 9.83
C TRP A 158 -3.45 -15.05 8.64
N CYS A 159 -2.67 -16.09 8.89
CA CYS A 159 -1.77 -16.69 7.93
C CYS A 159 -2.44 -17.88 7.23
N ALA A 160 -2.65 -17.80 5.92
CA ALA A 160 -3.33 -18.81 5.12
C ALA A 160 -2.39 -19.98 4.79
N ALA A 161 -2.77 -21.19 5.18
CA ALA A 161 -1.93 -22.38 5.04
C ALA A 161 -1.71 -22.76 3.56
N ASP A 162 -2.73 -22.62 2.73
CA ASP A 162 -2.74 -22.91 1.30
C ASP A 162 -2.07 -21.82 0.45
N LEU A 163 -1.78 -20.65 1.04
CA LEU A 163 -1.06 -19.54 0.41
C LEU A 163 0.35 -19.35 0.99
N GLN A 164 1.05 -20.45 1.28
CA GLN A 164 2.42 -20.43 1.80
C GLN A 164 2.58 -19.62 3.08
N GLN A 165 1.59 -19.70 3.98
CA GLN A 165 1.54 -18.95 5.23
C GLN A 165 1.51 -17.43 5.06
N LEU A 166 1.11 -16.93 3.88
CA LEU A 166 0.92 -15.51 3.66
C LEU A 166 -0.12 -14.96 4.66
N PRO A 167 0.18 -13.88 5.38
CA PRO A 167 -0.82 -13.19 6.20
C PRO A 167 -1.80 -12.44 5.28
N ILE A 168 -3.00 -13.00 5.09
CA ILE A 168 -4.04 -12.39 4.24
C ILE A 168 -4.92 -11.38 4.98
N LYS A 169 -4.85 -11.37 6.31
CA LYS A 169 -5.43 -10.31 7.13
C LYS A 169 -4.46 -9.96 8.25
N ILE A 170 -4.33 -8.65 8.49
CA ILE A 170 -3.41 -8.07 9.47
C ILE A 170 -4.16 -6.99 10.22
N GLU A 171 -4.10 -7.02 11.54
CA GLU A 171 -4.57 -5.95 12.40
C GLU A 171 -3.41 -5.49 13.28
N SER A 172 -3.13 -4.18 13.25
CA SER A 172 -2.19 -3.52 14.16
C SER A 172 -2.97 -2.63 15.10
N ILE A 173 -2.83 -2.87 16.41
CA ILE A 173 -3.60 -2.21 17.45
C ILE A 173 -2.69 -1.16 18.09
N GLY A 174 -2.95 0.10 17.79
CA GLY A 174 -2.34 1.24 18.46
C GLY A 174 -3.23 1.77 19.59
N LYS A 175 -2.72 2.73 20.36
CA LYS A 175 -3.43 3.31 21.51
C LYS A 175 -4.80 3.91 21.13
N ASP A 176 -4.85 4.66 20.03
CA ASP A 176 -6.04 5.44 19.63
C ASP A 176 -6.54 5.09 18.22
N ARG A 177 -5.99 4.05 17.60
CA ARG A 177 -6.34 3.64 16.25
C ARG A 177 -5.99 2.18 16.01
N MET A 178 -6.75 1.55 15.13
CA MET A 178 -6.46 0.23 14.57
C MET A 178 -6.26 0.35 13.05
N LEU A 179 -5.19 -0.25 12.55
CA LEU A 179 -4.98 -0.46 11.13
C LEU A 179 -5.36 -1.90 10.80
N ARG A 180 -6.18 -2.09 9.77
CA ARG A 180 -6.48 -3.40 9.19
C ARG A 180 -6.08 -3.42 7.74
N ILE A 181 -5.42 -4.50 7.33
CA ILE A 181 -5.11 -4.79 5.93
C ILE A 181 -5.68 -6.17 5.63
N GLU A 182 -6.43 -6.28 4.54
CA GLU A 182 -6.96 -7.56 4.04
C GLU A 182 -6.57 -7.75 2.59
N PHE A 183 -6.18 -8.97 2.23
CA PHE A 183 -5.92 -9.40 0.87
C PHE A 183 -6.99 -10.36 0.39
N GLN A 184 -7.45 -10.14 -0.83
CA GLN A 184 -8.39 -10.97 -1.55
C GLN A 184 -7.83 -11.31 -2.94
N ASP A 185 -8.35 -12.36 -3.56
CA ASP A 185 -7.94 -12.80 -4.91
C ASP A 185 -6.41 -12.97 -5.02
N VAL A 186 -5.80 -13.55 -3.98
CA VAL A 186 -4.34 -13.69 -3.88
C VAL A 186 -3.83 -14.69 -4.92
N GLN A 187 -2.84 -14.26 -5.68
CA GLN A 187 -2.12 -15.08 -6.64
C GLN A 187 -0.65 -15.18 -6.23
N ILE A 188 -0.24 -16.37 -5.78
CA ILE A 188 1.16 -16.66 -5.44
C ILE A 188 1.90 -16.92 -6.74
N ALA A 189 2.40 -15.88 -7.33
CA ALA A 189 3.22 -15.93 -8.56
C ALA A 189 4.09 -14.68 -8.60
N LYS A 190 5.25 -14.79 -9.24
CA LYS A 190 6.17 -13.66 -9.43
C LYS A 190 5.57 -12.64 -10.39
N PRO A 191 5.16 -11.44 -9.92
CA PRO A 191 4.61 -10.41 -10.79
C PRO A 191 5.63 -9.97 -11.85
N ASN A 192 5.14 -9.50 -13.02
CA ASN A 192 6.02 -9.02 -14.09
C ASN A 192 6.83 -7.81 -13.60
N ALA A 193 8.13 -7.79 -13.96
CA ALA A 193 9.04 -6.70 -13.57
C ALA A 193 8.58 -5.34 -14.09
N SER A 194 7.96 -5.30 -15.27
CA SER A 194 7.45 -4.06 -15.88
C SER A 194 6.39 -3.35 -15.05
N LEU A 195 5.68 -4.07 -14.17
CA LEU A 195 4.72 -3.47 -13.25
C LEU A 195 5.38 -2.50 -12.26
N PHE A 196 6.67 -2.64 -12.01
CA PHE A 196 7.43 -1.83 -11.07
C PHE A 196 8.26 -0.74 -11.76
N GLU A 197 7.98 -0.46 -13.04
CA GLU A 197 8.60 0.60 -13.81
C GLU A 197 7.58 1.69 -14.15
N VAL A 198 8.05 2.94 -14.21
CA VAL A 198 7.26 4.03 -14.78
C VAL A 198 7.32 3.91 -16.30
N PRO A 199 6.19 3.97 -17.04
CA PRO A 199 6.22 3.94 -18.48
C PRO A 199 7.09 5.05 -19.08
N ALA A 200 7.82 4.75 -20.15
CA ALA A 200 8.83 5.65 -20.71
C ALA A 200 8.26 6.93 -21.34
N ASP A 201 6.97 6.92 -21.72
CA ASP A 201 6.23 8.04 -22.30
C ASP A 201 5.65 9.00 -21.24
N TYR A 202 5.86 8.72 -19.95
CA TYR A 202 5.32 9.56 -18.89
C TYR A 202 6.23 10.73 -18.56
N VAL A 203 5.61 11.88 -18.31
CA VAL A 203 6.31 13.13 -17.98
C VAL A 203 6.60 13.18 -16.47
N ARG A 204 7.84 13.41 -16.11
CA ARG A 204 8.21 13.68 -14.73
C ARG A 204 7.85 15.11 -14.35
N LEU A 205 7.01 15.26 -13.32
CA LEU A 205 6.69 16.55 -12.71
C LEU A 205 7.70 16.87 -11.61
N SER A 206 8.00 18.17 -11.42
CA SER A 206 8.99 18.62 -10.44
C SER A 206 8.48 18.53 -9.00
N ASN A 207 7.19 18.80 -8.81
CA ASN A 207 6.57 18.77 -7.48
C ASN A 207 5.05 18.54 -7.55
N SER A 208 4.42 18.32 -6.40
CA SER A 208 2.98 18.04 -6.32
C SER A 208 2.09 19.22 -6.73
N LYS A 209 2.60 20.45 -6.69
CA LYS A 209 1.83 21.64 -7.12
C LYS A 209 1.66 21.68 -8.63
N ASP A 210 2.51 20.97 -9.38
CA ASP A 210 2.45 20.92 -10.85
C ASP A 210 1.36 19.98 -11.37
N ILE A 211 0.83 19.06 -10.51
CA ILE A 211 -0.15 18.04 -10.93
C ILE A 211 -1.42 18.69 -11.49
N LEU A 212 -2.04 19.60 -10.76
CA LEU A 212 -3.31 20.19 -11.15
C LEU A 212 -3.20 21.09 -12.40
N PRO A 213 -2.22 22.00 -12.51
CA PRO A 213 -1.98 22.76 -13.75
C PRO A 213 -1.73 21.85 -14.95
N TYR A 214 -0.90 20.82 -14.80
CA TYR A 214 -0.60 19.87 -15.86
C TYR A 214 -1.84 19.08 -16.30
N ALA A 215 -2.62 18.54 -15.37
CA ALA A 215 -3.87 17.84 -15.67
C ALA A 215 -4.87 18.75 -16.39
N THR A 216 -5.00 20.01 -15.97
CA THR A 216 -5.89 20.98 -16.59
C THR A 216 -5.47 21.30 -18.04
N ALA A 217 -4.16 21.48 -18.30
CA ALA A 217 -3.63 21.69 -19.64
C ALA A 217 -3.94 20.49 -20.55
N LYS A 218 -3.68 19.27 -20.09
CA LYS A 218 -4.00 18.03 -20.83
C LYS A 218 -5.47 17.94 -21.22
N GLN A 219 -6.39 18.34 -20.34
CA GLN A 219 -7.83 18.31 -20.64
C GLN A 219 -8.24 19.38 -21.69
N ARG A 220 -7.58 20.54 -21.70
CA ARG A 220 -7.80 21.57 -22.75
C ARG A 220 -7.34 21.06 -24.10
N ASP A 221 -6.14 20.49 -24.17
CA ASP A 221 -5.57 19.96 -25.40
C ASP A 221 -6.44 18.85 -26.02
N ALA A 222 -6.90 17.92 -25.15
CA ALA A 222 -7.80 16.85 -25.56
C ALA A 222 -9.13 17.37 -26.15
N LYS A 223 -9.70 18.44 -25.54
CA LYS A 223 -10.93 19.05 -26.06
C LYS A 223 -10.71 19.80 -27.39
N SER A 224 -9.56 20.42 -27.57
CA SER A 224 -9.23 21.14 -28.83
C SER A 224 -8.92 20.20 -30.00
N ALA A 225 -8.47 18.98 -29.72
CA ALA A 225 -8.16 17.94 -30.69
C ALA A 225 -9.37 17.09 -31.10
N ALA A 226 -10.51 17.21 -30.41
CA ALA A 226 -11.73 16.47 -30.76
C ALA A 226 -12.31 17.03 -32.08
N PRO A 227 -12.60 16.19 -33.09
CA PRO A 227 -13.23 16.65 -34.35
C PRO A 227 -14.61 17.25 -34.04
N LYS A 228 -14.89 18.37 -34.70
CA LYS A 228 -16.21 19.03 -34.63
C LYS A 228 -17.25 18.21 -35.38
#